data_4f77643a17cf3b6fe0c520f2b8a95139
#
_entry.id   4f77643a17cf3b6fe0c520f2b8a95139
#
_cell.length_a   1.000
_cell.length_b   1.000
_cell.length_c   1.000
_cell.angle_alpha   90.00
_cell.angle_beta   90.00
_cell.angle_gamma   90.00
#
_symmetry.space_group_name_H-M   'P 1'
#
loop_
_entity.id
_entity.type
_entity.pdbx_description
1 polymer ?
#
loop_
_entity_poly.entity_id
_entity_poly.type
_entity_poly.pdbx_seq_one_letter_code
_entity_poly.pdbx_strand_id
1 'polypeptide(L)'
;MYNMQANNVPVLLLTGYLGSGKTTLLNRILANTEGIRFAVIVNDIGEVNIDADLIQKGGVVNQNDSNLLALTNGCICCTLKMDLVEQLHDLCVARKFDYIVIEASGICEPAPIAQTICSYTKMVPFTEDPIPVLDNIVTVVDALRLRDEFGDLEDKVKKEFSNEEDLASLVIQQIEFCNLILLNKASEVSTDEIEHIRAIIRAIQPHAEIINCDYCDVPFDKILHTNLCSFDAVAGSAAWIEGVEGDVDDDDDDDEHEHHHHDHEHHHDEGEALEYGIETFVYYRRRPFNLGLFDEFVARHWPKSVIRCKGMCYFSDEYDMCYLLEQAGKQIGVKQCGQFYATMPKDELNAALAHDPILRRDWDEQYGDRMQKLVFIGQKMDKDAIIKALDNCLD
;
A
#
# COMPACT_ATOMS: atom_id res chain seq x y z
N MET A 1 -27.26 24.45 -5.12
CA MET A 1 -26.37 23.29 -5.16
C MET A 1 -25.97 23.10 -6.60
N TYR A 2 -24.82 23.58 -7.00
CA TYR A 2 -24.28 23.37 -8.36
C TYR A 2 -23.91 21.89 -8.49
N ASN A 3 -24.28 21.27 -9.60
CA ASN A 3 -24.04 19.88 -9.94
C ASN A 3 -22.51 19.69 -10.19
N MET A 4 -21.73 19.48 -9.14
CA MET A 4 -20.24 19.33 -9.20
C MET A 4 -19.79 18.04 -9.89
N GLN A 5 -20.72 17.15 -10.27
CA GLN A 5 -20.36 15.85 -10.90
C GLN A 5 -20.15 15.90 -12.42
N ALA A 6 -20.50 16.99 -13.09
CA ALA A 6 -20.47 17.03 -14.57
C ALA A 6 -19.11 17.40 -15.19
N ASN A 7 -18.08 17.69 -14.39
CA ASN A 7 -16.83 18.26 -14.88
C ASN A 7 -15.56 17.53 -14.41
N ASN A 8 -15.67 16.34 -13.82
CA ASN A 8 -14.50 15.59 -13.33
C ASN A 8 -13.90 14.72 -14.43
N VAL A 9 -12.58 14.66 -14.52
CA VAL A 9 -11.85 13.71 -15.38
C VAL A 9 -11.34 12.57 -14.51
N PRO A 10 -11.87 11.36 -14.67
CA PRO A 10 -11.41 10.21 -13.87
C PRO A 10 -9.97 9.84 -14.21
N VAL A 11 -9.25 9.41 -13.18
CA VAL A 11 -7.83 9.03 -13.24
C VAL A 11 -7.65 7.60 -12.74
N LEU A 12 -7.10 6.73 -13.60
CA LEU A 12 -6.58 5.42 -13.21
C LEU A 12 -5.10 5.55 -12.85
N LEU A 13 -4.75 5.10 -11.65
CA LEU A 13 -3.36 4.89 -11.27
C LEU A 13 -3.03 3.40 -11.46
N LEU A 14 -2.16 3.11 -12.42
CA LEU A 14 -1.69 1.78 -12.73
C LEU A 14 -0.32 1.55 -12.11
N THR A 15 -0.21 0.57 -11.22
CA THR A 15 1.00 0.21 -10.50
C THR A 15 1.34 -1.28 -10.65
N GLY A 16 2.46 -1.68 -10.13
CA GLY A 16 2.95 -3.05 -10.20
C GLY A 16 4.42 -3.09 -10.58
N TYR A 17 5.09 -4.15 -10.19
CA TYR A 17 6.52 -4.31 -10.40
C TYR A 17 6.92 -4.47 -11.87
N LEU A 18 8.22 -4.33 -12.17
CA LEU A 18 8.76 -4.54 -13.51
C LEU A 18 8.44 -5.94 -14.05
N GLY A 19 7.89 -6.00 -15.28
CA GLY A 19 7.52 -7.26 -15.94
C GLY A 19 6.20 -7.88 -15.46
N SER A 20 5.47 -7.26 -14.52
CA SER A 20 4.17 -7.77 -14.05
C SER A 20 3.07 -7.74 -15.12
N GLY A 21 3.16 -6.84 -16.11
CA GLY A 21 2.19 -6.70 -17.19
C GLY A 21 1.48 -5.35 -17.27
N LYS A 22 1.96 -4.31 -16.56
CA LYS A 22 1.38 -2.95 -16.61
C LYS A 22 1.20 -2.43 -18.02
N THR A 23 2.26 -2.43 -18.81
CA THR A 23 2.23 -1.98 -20.22
C THR A 23 1.31 -2.86 -21.08
N THR A 24 1.17 -4.15 -20.75
CA THR A 24 0.19 -5.03 -21.41
C THR A 24 -1.24 -4.57 -21.11
N LEU A 25 -1.55 -4.29 -19.86
CA LEU A 25 -2.86 -3.76 -19.46
C LEU A 25 -3.12 -2.40 -20.12
N LEU A 26 -2.15 -1.50 -20.08
CA LEU A 26 -2.27 -0.19 -20.71
C LEU A 26 -2.57 -0.32 -22.22
N ASN A 27 -1.84 -1.16 -22.94
CA ASN A 27 -2.08 -1.42 -24.35
C ASN A 27 -3.49 -1.99 -24.61
N ARG A 28 -4.02 -2.85 -23.74
CA ARG A 28 -5.39 -3.35 -23.83
C ARG A 28 -6.42 -2.24 -23.62
N ILE A 29 -6.23 -1.38 -22.63
CA ILE A 29 -7.10 -0.23 -22.37
C ILE A 29 -7.13 0.70 -23.60
N LEU A 30 -5.97 0.97 -24.18
CA LEU A 30 -5.84 1.85 -25.35
C LEU A 30 -6.39 1.23 -26.62
N ALA A 31 -6.36 -0.09 -26.75
CA ALA A 31 -6.97 -0.82 -27.88
C ALA A 31 -8.50 -0.89 -27.76
N ASN A 32 -9.08 -0.42 -26.66
CA ASN A 32 -10.52 -0.43 -26.46
C ASN A 32 -11.25 0.43 -27.50
N THR A 33 -12.29 -0.12 -28.07
CA THR A 33 -13.09 0.51 -29.13
C THR A 33 -14.33 1.24 -28.63
N GLU A 34 -14.51 1.42 -27.33
CA GLU A 34 -15.69 2.07 -26.73
C GLU A 34 -15.75 3.58 -26.96
N GLY A 35 -14.76 4.14 -27.66
CA GLY A 35 -14.76 5.56 -28.05
C GLY A 35 -14.30 6.50 -26.93
N ILE A 36 -13.75 6.00 -25.85
CA ILE A 36 -13.17 6.79 -24.75
C ILE A 36 -11.85 7.42 -25.23
N ARG A 37 -11.68 8.71 -25.02
CA ARG A 37 -10.45 9.44 -25.35
C ARG A 37 -9.54 9.45 -24.13
N PHE A 38 -8.42 8.73 -24.22
CA PHE A 38 -7.46 8.61 -23.13
C PHE A 38 -6.32 9.62 -23.24
N ALA A 39 -5.94 10.21 -22.12
CA ALA A 39 -4.61 10.77 -21.92
C ALA A 39 -3.78 9.79 -21.09
N VAL A 40 -2.51 9.59 -21.45
CA VAL A 40 -1.63 8.67 -20.74
C VAL A 40 -0.40 9.43 -20.26
N ILE A 41 -0.13 9.32 -18.98
CA ILE A 41 1.13 9.78 -18.36
C ILE A 41 1.94 8.53 -18.04
N VAL A 42 3.07 8.35 -18.73
CA VAL A 42 3.99 7.24 -18.48
C VAL A 42 5.19 7.77 -17.69
N ASN A 43 5.45 7.14 -16.57
CA ASN A 43 6.55 7.49 -15.70
C ASN A 43 7.62 6.40 -15.74
N ASP A 44 8.63 6.60 -16.59
CA ASP A 44 9.79 5.71 -16.64
C ASP A 44 11.07 6.42 -16.16
N ILE A 45 11.87 5.68 -15.37
CA ILE A 45 13.16 6.12 -14.86
C ILE A 45 14.23 5.69 -15.87
N GLY A 46 14.51 6.51 -16.87
CA GLY A 46 15.59 6.21 -17.82
C GLY A 46 15.72 7.20 -18.95
N GLU A 47 16.93 7.27 -19.55
CA GLU A 47 17.20 8.06 -20.75
C GLU A 47 16.49 7.54 -22.02
N VAL A 48 15.94 6.31 -21.94
CA VAL A 48 15.19 5.66 -23.03
C VAL A 48 13.84 5.22 -22.45
N ASN A 49 12.77 5.86 -22.89
CA ASN A 49 11.42 5.54 -22.49
C ASN A 49 10.95 4.24 -23.19
N ILE A 50 11.33 3.10 -22.63
CA ILE A 50 11.07 1.78 -23.21
C ILE A 50 9.57 1.52 -23.31
N ASP A 51 8.79 1.97 -22.31
CA ASP A 51 7.34 1.74 -22.27
C ASP A 51 6.60 2.61 -23.29
N ALA A 52 6.97 3.89 -23.44
CA ALA A 52 6.41 4.73 -24.50
C ALA A 52 6.76 4.21 -25.91
N ASP A 53 7.98 3.69 -26.11
CA ASP A 53 8.39 3.05 -27.35
C ASP A 53 7.62 1.74 -27.61
N LEU A 54 7.29 0.96 -26.57
CA LEU A 54 6.49 -0.26 -26.70
C LEU A 54 5.03 0.05 -27.02
N ILE A 55 4.46 1.11 -26.43
CA ILE A 55 3.11 1.61 -26.74
C ILE A 55 3.05 2.03 -28.21
N GLN A 56 4.04 2.78 -28.70
CA GLN A 56 4.11 3.22 -30.10
C GLN A 56 4.38 2.04 -31.07
N LYS A 57 5.26 1.11 -30.71
CA LYS A 57 5.63 -0.06 -31.56
C LYS A 57 4.58 -1.19 -31.51
N GLY A 58 3.75 -1.25 -30.47
CA GLY A 58 2.64 -2.20 -30.34
C GLY A 58 1.57 -2.03 -31.41
N GLY A 59 1.65 -0.98 -32.23
CA GLY A 59 0.73 -0.74 -33.35
C GLY A 59 -0.68 -0.31 -32.93
N VAL A 60 -0.90 -0.11 -31.63
CA VAL A 60 -2.19 0.30 -31.06
C VAL A 60 -2.43 1.78 -31.26
N VAL A 61 -1.35 2.57 -31.44
CA VAL A 61 -1.43 4.03 -31.57
C VAL A 61 -0.74 4.46 -32.85
N ASN A 62 -1.51 4.98 -33.80
CA ASN A 62 -0.97 5.74 -34.92
C ASN A 62 -0.60 7.14 -34.44
N GLN A 63 0.55 7.68 -34.83
CA GLN A 63 1.01 9.05 -34.54
C GLN A 63 0.01 10.18 -34.89
N ASN A 64 -1.09 9.85 -35.55
CA ASN A 64 -2.16 10.77 -35.96
C ASN A 64 -3.47 10.56 -35.20
N ASP A 65 -3.51 9.69 -34.17
CA ASP A 65 -4.73 9.51 -33.38
C ASP A 65 -4.89 10.67 -32.41
N SER A 66 -5.82 11.54 -32.71
CA SER A 66 -6.20 12.71 -31.88
C SER A 66 -6.78 12.32 -30.50
N ASN A 67 -6.94 11.03 -30.25
CA ASN A 67 -7.57 10.48 -29.06
C ASN A 67 -6.57 10.03 -27.99
N LEU A 68 -5.26 10.12 -28.26
CA LEU A 68 -4.22 9.75 -27.31
C LEU A 68 -3.15 10.83 -27.24
N LEU A 69 -2.81 11.23 -26.02
CA LEU A 69 -1.63 12.03 -25.72
C LEU A 69 -0.78 11.25 -24.71
N ALA A 70 0.38 10.80 -25.13
CA ALA A 70 1.38 10.22 -24.23
C ALA A 70 2.36 11.31 -23.81
N LEU A 71 2.44 11.57 -22.52
CA LEU A 71 3.41 12.48 -21.92
C LEU A 71 4.51 11.64 -21.28
N THR A 72 5.74 11.90 -21.68
CA THR A 72 6.92 11.21 -21.18
C THR A 72 7.75 12.18 -20.36
N ASN A 73 7.73 12.06 -19.06
CA ASN A 73 8.55 12.86 -18.18
C ASN A 73 9.28 11.95 -17.18
N GLY A 74 10.48 12.37 -16.80
CA GLY A 74 11.32 11.62 -15.85
C GLY A 74 10.63 11.40 -14.48
N CYS A 75 11.29 10.64 -13.64
CA CYS A 75 10.82 10.09 -12.36
C CYS A 75 9.88 10.97 -11.53
N ILE A 76 8.61 10.58 -11.38
CA ILE A 76 7.61 11.24 -10.51
C ILE A 76 7.92 11.03 -9.01
N CYS A 77 8.84 10.12 -8.64
CA CYS A 77 8.98 9.64 -7.27
C CYS A 77 9.46 10.67 -6.24
N CYS A 78 10.32 11.63 -6.58
CA CYS A 78 11.00 12.42 -5.54
C CYS A 78 10.96 13.94 -5.67
N THR A 79 10.82 14.52 -6.87
CA THR A 79 10.97 15.98 -7.06
C THR A 79 9.79 16.68 -7.69
N LEU A 80 8.76 15.98 -8.15
CA LEU A 80 7.87 16.44 -9.20
C LEU A 80 6.38 16.43 -8.85
N LYS A 81 6.01 16.60 -7.55
CA LYS A 81 4.58 16.80 -7.20
C LYS A 81 3.96 17.94 -8.02
N MET A 82 4.71 19.01 -8.23
CA MET A 82 4.22 20.17 -8.99
C MET A 82 4.13 19.88 -10.48
N ASP A 83 5.08 19.13 -11.06
CA ASP A 83 5.05 18.77 -12.48
C ASP A 83 3.87 17.85 -12.82
N LEU A 84 3.55 16.89 -11.93
CA LEU A 84 2.35 16.06 -12.08
C LEU A 84 1.08 16.92 -11.99
N VAL A 85 1.01 17.86 -11.06
CA VAL A 85 -0.12 18.77 -10.90
C VAL A 85 -0.30 19.65 -12.16
N GLU A 86 0.79 20.18 -12.72
CA GLU A 86 0.78 20.97 -13.95
C GLU A 86 0.29 20.14 -15.14
N GLN A 87 0.81 18.90 -15.29
CA GLN A 87 0.38 18.00 -16.37
C GLN A 87 -1.10 17.67 -16.27
N LEU A 88 -1.58 17.32 -15.08
CA LEU A 88 -3.00 17.03 -14.83
C LEU A 88 -3.86 18.26 -15.14
N HIS A 89 -3.39 19.45 -14.75
CA HIS A 89 -4.06 20.71 -15.03
C HIS A 89 -4.20 20.93 -16.55
N ASP A 90 -3.09 20.84 -17.29
CA ASP A 90 -3.06 21.04 -18.74
C ASP A 90 -3.99 20.06 -19.48
N LEU A 91 -4.01 18.79 -19.05
CA LEU A 91 -4.89 17.78 -19.62
C LEU A 91 -6.36 18.08 -19.34
N CYS A 92 -6.71 18.52 -18.13
CA CYS A 92 -8.08 18.88 -17.76
C CYS A 92 -8.55 20.13 -18.50
N VAL A 93 -7.73 21.19 -18.56
CA VAL A 93 -8.04 22.45 -19.27
C VAL A 93 -8.19 22.23 -20.77
N ALA A 94 -7.43 21.32 -21.36
CA ALA A 94 -7.55 20.98 -22.78
C ALA A 94 -8.95 20.45 -23.17
N ARG A 95 -9.71 19.87 -22.25
CA ARG A 95 -11.08 19.31 -22.44
C ARG A 95 -11.18 18.33 -23.61
N LYS A 96 -10.08 17.65 -23.93
CA LYS A 96 -9.98 16.72 -25.06
C LYS A 96 -10.12 15.27 -24.67
N PHE A 97 -9.92 14.95 -23.41
CA PHE A 97 -9.84 13.60 -22.88
C PHE A 97 -10.99 13.31 -21.92
N ASP A 98 -11.47 12.10 -21.98
CA ASP A 98 -12.56 11.60 -21.14
C ASP A 98 -12.02 10.86 -19.92
N TYR A 99 -10.76 10.38 -19.98
CA TYR A 99 -10.13 9.60 -18.96
C TYR A 99 -8.60 9.77 -18.99
N ILE A 100 -7.96 9.81 -17.83
CA ILE A 100 -6.50 9.88 -17.68
C ILE A 100 -6.00 8.55 -17.11
N VAL A 101 -4.94 7.98 -17.69
CA VAL A 101 -4.24 6.82 -17.16
C VAL A 101 -2.83 7.24 -16.79
N ILE A 102 -2.44 6.98 -15.55
CA ILE A 102 -1.07 7.20 -15.08
C ILE A 102 -0.43 5.82 -14.86
N GLU A 103 0.56 5.48 -15.66
CA GLU A 103 1.39 4.31 -15.44
C GLU A 103 2.58 4.68 -14.55
N ALA A 104 2.57 4.20 -13.30
CA ALA A 104 3.69 4.41 -12.39
C ALA A 104 4.86 3.50 -12.75
N SER A 105 6.09 3.97 -12.53
CA SER A 105 7.29 3.14 -12.65
C SER A 105 7.17 1.90 -11.77
N GLY A 106 7.71 0.77 -12.23
CA GLY A 106 7.70 -0.48 -11.49
C GLY A 106 8.41 -0.45 -10.13
N ILE A 107 9.14 0.62 -9.84
CA ILE A 107 9.86 0.85 -8.59
C ILE A 107 9.27 2.00 -7.76
N CYS A 108 8.09 2.53 -8.14
CA CYS A 108 7.44 3.62 -7.41
C CYS A 108 6.43 3.11 -6.39
N GLU A 109 6.38 3.82 -5.26
CA GLU A 109 5.29 3.71 -4.29
C GLU A 109 4.05 4.43 -4.83
N PRO A 110 2.85 3.82 -4.81
CA PRO A 110 1.62 4.44 -5.34
C PRO A 110 1.08 5.57 -4.48
N ALA A 111 1.25 5.52 -3.17
CA ALA A 111 0.64 6.44 -2.22
C ALA A 111 0.98 7.93 -2.48
N PRO A 112 2.25 8.34 -2.75
CA PRO A 112 2.57 9.74 -3.03
C PRO A 112 1.89 10.28 -4.30
N ILE A 113 1.73 9.42 -5.34
CA ILE A 113 1.06 9.80 -6.59
C ILE A 113 -0.43 10.00 -6.33
N ALA A 114 -1.08 9.04 -5.70
CA ALA A 114 -2.49 9.12 -5.33
C ALA A 114 -2.78 10.33 -4.45
N GLN A 115 -1.93 10.61 -3.44
CA GLN A 115 -2.04 11.78 -2.58
C GLN A 115 -1.96 13.09 -3.37
N THR A 116 -1.09 13.16 -4.38
CA THR A 116 -0.94 14.33 -5.23
C THR A 116 -2.21 14.57 -6.04
N ILE A 117 -2.80 13.53 -6.64
CA ILE A 117 -4.07 13.62 -7.39
C ILE A 117 -5.20 14.08 -6.45
N CYS A 118 -5.35 13.46 -5.29
CA CYS A 118 -6.40 13.79 -4.33
C CYS A 118 -6.24 15.19 -3.69
N SER A 119 -5.01 15.69 -3.62
CA SER A 119 -4.72 17.03 -3.12
C SER A 119 -4.75 18.12 -4.19
N TYR A 120 -5.03 17.78 -5.44
CA TYR A 120 -5.01 18.70 -6.57
C TYR A 120 -5.82 19.98 -6.32
N THR A 121 -7.05 19.87 -5.82
CA THR A 121 -7.91 21.01 -5.52
C THR A 121 -7.42 21.94 -4.43
N LYS A 122 -6.46 21.46 -3.60
CA LYS A 122 -5.80 22.28 -2.58
C LYS A 122 -4.58 23.02 -3.13
N MET A 123 -4.01 22.55 -4.23
CA MET A 123 -2.78 23.08 -4.84
C MET A 123 -3.06 24.04 -5.98
N VAL A 124 -4.18 23.86 -6.70
CA VAL A 124 -4.59 24.68 -7.83
C VAL A 124 -5.69 25.65 -7.41
N PRO A 125 -5.61 26.94 -7.76
CA PRO A 125 -6.67 27.91 -7.48
C PRO A 125 -8.00 27.44 -8.03
N PHE A 126 -9.09 27.80 -7.36
CA PHE A 126 -10.43 27.44 -7.79
C PHE A 126 -10.67 27.93 -9.24
N THR A 127 -10.96 27.00 -10.15
CA THR A 127 -11.28 27.25 -11.55
C THR A 127 -12.61 26.60 -11.91
N GLU A 128 -13.24 27.06 -13.00
CA GLU A 128 -14.41 26.39 -13.59
C GLU A 128 -14.01 25.22 -14.51
N ASP A 129 -12.71 24.91 -14.58
CA ASP A 129 -12.18 23.84 -15.40
C ASP A 129 -12.41 22.46 -14.75
N PRO A 130 -12.46 21.39 -15.57
CA PRO A 130 -12.51 20.03 -15.08
C PRO A 130 -11.35 19.73 -14.13
N ILE A 131 -11.62 18.93 -13.12
CA ILE A 131 -10.60 18.52 -12.16
C ILE A 131 -10.31 17.01 -12.28
N PRO A 132 -9.05 16.58 -12.10
CA PRO A 132 -8.73 15.15 -12.03
C PRO A 132 -9.28 14.55 -10.75
N VAL A 133 -9.92 13.39 -10.85
CA VAL A 133 -10.44 12.63 -9.70
C VAL A 133 -9.96 11.20 -9.78
N LEU A 134 -9.30 10.73 -8.76
CA LEU A 134 -8.83 9.36 -8.70
C LEU A 134 -10.03 8.40 -8.71
N ASP A 135 -10.12 7.56 -9.75
CA ASP A 135 -11.20 6.59 -9.95
C ASP A 135 -10.82 5.23 -9.39
N ASN A 136 -9.61 4.76 -9.70
CA ASN A 136 -9.13 3.45 -9.28
C ASN A 136 -7.61 3.41 -9.14
N ILE A 137 -7.13 2.54 -8.26
CA ILE A 137 -5.69 2.19 -8.13
C ILE A 137 -5.59 0.70 -8.39
N VAL A 138 -5.00 0.36 -9.54
CA VAL A 138 -4.85 -1.02 -10.00
C VAL A 138 -3.40 -1.44 -9.87
N THR A 139 -3.16 -2.49 -9.11
CA THR A 139 -1.83 -3.12 -9.00
C THR A 139 -1.80 -4.41 -9.79
N VAL A 140 -0.91 -4.48 -10.78
CA VAL A 140 -0.65 -5.71 -11.52
C VAL A 140 0.47 -6.49 -10.84
N VAL A 141 0.14 -7.72 -10.44
CA VAL A 141 1.03 -8.61 -9.70
C VAL A 141 1.33 -9.86 -10.54
N ASP A 142 2.59 -10.24 -10.62
CA ASP A 142 3.05 -11.46 -11.31
C ASP A 142 2.95 -12.64 -10.34
N ALA A 143 2.07 -13.62 -10.66
CA ALA A 143 1.83 -14.79 -9.84
C ALA A 143 3.08 -15.67 -9.67
N LEU A 144 3.85 -15.88 -10.76
CA LEU A 144 5.11 -16.63 -10.70
C LEU A 144 6.10 -16.00 -9.74
N ARG A 145 6.19 -14.67 -9.79
CA ARG A 145 7.12 -13.94 -8.96
C ARG A 145 6.73 -14.00 -7.48
N LEU A 146 5.45 -13.82 -7.16
CA LEU A 146 4.98 -13.97 -5.77
C LEU A 146 5.20 -15.37 -5.23
N ARG A 147 4.93 -16.40 -6.06
CA ARG A 147 5.26 -17.77 -5.68
C ARG A 147 6.75 -17.93 -5.33
N ASP A 148 7.63 -17.41 -6.19
CA ASP A 148 9.09 -17.55 -6.01
C ASP A 148 9.59 -16.72 -4.81
N GLU A 149 8.93 -15.60 -4.50
CA GLU A 149 9.30 -14.70 -3.38
C GLU A 149 8.76 -15.21 -2.03
N PHE A 150 7.51 -15.69 -2.01
CA PHE A 150 6.82 -16.08 -0.77
C PHE A 150 6.51 -17.58 -0.67
N GLY A 151 6.90 -18.41 -1.65
CA GLY A 151 6.75 -19.86 -1.62
C GLY A 151 7.57 -20.52 -0.50
N ASP A 152 7.30 -21.80 -0.24
CA ASP A 152 7.78 -22.56 0.91
C ASP A 152 9.26 -22.30 1.27
N LEU A 153 9.49 -21.99 2.54
CA LEU A 153 10.82 -21.72 3.12
C LEU A 153 11.81 -22.89 2.96
N GLU A 154 11.32 -24.13 2.77
CA GLU A 154 12.17 -25.31 2.60
C GLU A 154 12.94 -25.31 1.26
N ASP A 155 12.37 -24.70 0.19
CA ASP A 155 13.02 -24.58 -1.11
C ASP A 155 14.00 -23.40 -1.21
N LYS A 156 13.86 -22.40 -0.35
CA LYS A 156 14.71 -21.18 -0.36
C LYS A 156 16.15 -21.40 0.12
N VAL A 157 16.44 -22.49 0.82
CA VAL A 157 17.80 -22.81 1.31
C VAL A 157 18.79 -23.08 0.17
N LYS A 158 18.29 -23.27 -1.06
CA LYS A 158 19.12 -23.63 -2.24
C LYS A 158 19.38 -22.52 -3.24
N LYS A 159 18.71 -21.35 -3.14
CA LYS A 159 18.99 -20.21 -4.03
C LYS A 159 19.91 -19.21 -3.36
N GLU A 160 21.18 -19.23 -3.72
CA GLU A 160 22.16 -18.21 -3.37
C GLU A 160 21.79 -16.86 -4.01
N PHE A 161 21.63 -15.86 -3.17
CA PHE A 161 21.81 -14.43 -3.29
C PHE A 161 21.98 -13.84 -4.71
N SER A 162 20.92 -13.30 -5.27
CA SER A 162 20.98 -12.26 -6.29
C SER A 162 20.51 -10.92 -5.66
N ASN A 163 20.92 -9.79 -6.24
CA ASN A 163 20.63 -8.42 -5.79
C ASN A 163 19.14 -8.00 -5.85
N GLU A 164 18.22 -8.90 -5.53
CA GLU A 164 16.76 -8.72 -5.59
C GLU A 164 16.16 -8.21 -4.26
N GLU A 165 17.00 -7.69 -3.37
CA GLU A 165 16.62 -7.39 -1.97
C GLU A 165 15.60 -6.24 -1.83
N ASP A 166 15.51 -5.35 -2.83
CA ASP A 166 14.55 -4.22 -2.82
C ASP A 166 13.15 -4.57 -3.32
N LEU A 167 12.99 -5.74 -3.92
CA LEU A 167 11.81 -6.14 -4.68
C LEU A 167 10.60 -6.46 -3.83
N ALA A 168 10.79 -7.29 -2.81
CA ALA A 168 9.70 -7.71 -1.92
C ALA A 168 9.05 -6.51 -1.24
N SER A 169 9.87 -5.54 -0.80
CA SER A 169 9.40 -4.32 -0.18
C SER A 169 8.49 -3.51 -1.09
N LEU A 170 8.90 -3.31 -2.34
CA LEU A 170 8.12 -2.55 -3.32
C LEU A 170 6.80 -3.23 -3.69
N VAL A 171 6.84 -4.55 -3.90
CA VAL A 171 5.64 -5.32 -4.22
C VAL A 171 4.64 -5.25 -3.07
N ILE A 172 5.11 -5.41 -1.83
CA ILE A 172 4.26 -5.29 -0.63
C ILE A 172 3.63 -3.89 -0.56
N GLN A 173 4.40 -2.81 -0.72
CA GLN A 173 3.87 -1.45 -0.69
C GLN A 173 2.85 -1.18 -1.81
N GLN A 174 3.07 -1.77 -3.00
CA GLN A 174 2.12 -1.67 -4.11
C GLN A 174 0.83 -2.46 -3.83
N ILE A 175 0.92 -3.60 -3.15
CA ILE A 175 -0.24 -4.39 -2.71
C ILE A 175 -0.99 -3.67 -1.59
N GLU A 176 -0.29 -3.09 -0.60
CA GLU A 176 -0.91 -2.36 0.51
C GLU A 176 -1.77 -1.18 0.05
N PHE A 177 -1.41 -0.54 -1.05
CA PHE A 177 -2.06 0.69 -1.48
C PHE A 177 -2.70 0.55 -2.85
N CYS A 178 -3.82 -0.19 -2.92
CA CYS A 178 -4.62 -0.38 -4.13
C CYS A 178 -6.09 -0.72 -3.82
N ASN A 179 -6.94 -0.56 -4.83
CA ASN A 179 -8.35 -0.98 -4.80
C ASN A 179 -8.55 -2.33 -5.49
N LEU A 180 -7.74 -2.60 -6.52
CA LEU A 180 -7.85 -3.77 -7.37
C LEU A 180 -6.48 -4.38 -7.62
N ILE A 181 -6.37 -5.69 -7.46
CA ILE A 181 -5.18 -6.47 -7.76
C ILE A 181 -5.48 -7.38 -8.94
N LEU A 182 -4.71 -7.23 -10.01
CA LEU A 182 -4.69 -8.17 -11.12
C LEU A 182 -3.57 -9.17 -10.90
N LEU A 183 -3.93 -10.38 -10.46
CA LEU A 183 -2.98 -11.48 -10.33
C LEU A 183 -2.75 -12.10 -11.72
N ASN A 184 -1.75 -11.54 -12.39
CA ASN A 184 -1.43 -11.88 -13.79
C ASN A 184 -0.52 -13.10 -13.90
N LYS A 185 -0.52 -13.76 -15.07
CA LYS A 185 0.15 -15.03 -15.33
C LYS A 185 -0.36 -16.16 -14.43
N ALA A 186 -1.64 -16.12 -14.12
CA ALA A 186 -2.28 -17.07 -13.22
C ALA A 186 -2.24 -18.49 -13.73
N SER A 187 -2.28 -18.70 -15.06
CA SER A 187 -2.18 -20.03 -15.68
C SER A 187 -0.79 -20.67 -15.57
N GLU A 188 0.24 -19.90 -15.20
CA GLU A 188 1.61 -20.38 -15.08
C GLU A 188 1.95 -20.98 -13.70
N VAL A 189 1.01 -20.92 -12.76
CA VAL A 189 1.11 -21.49 -11.41
C VAL A 189 -0.05 -22.44 -11.13
N SER A 190 0.12 -23.36 -10.20
CA SER A 190 -0.94 -24.30 -9.82
C SER A 190 -2.06 -23.62 -9.03
N THR A 191 -3.21 -24.27 -8.94
CA THR A 191 -4.36 -23.76 -8.16
C THR A 191 -3.99 -23.56 -6.69
N ASP A 192 -3.28 -24.52 -6.09
CA ASP A 192 -2.86 -24.43 -4.68
C ASP A 192 -1.88 -23.27 -4.45
N GLU A 193 -0.97 -23.01 -5.40
CA GLU A 193 -0.08 -21.84 -5.35
C GLU A 193 -0.86 -20.53 -5.50
N ILE A 194 -1.90 -20.47 -6.35
CA ILE A 194 -2.78 -19.28 -6.48
C ILE A 194 -3.46 -18.98 -5.15
N GLU A 195 -4.05 -19.99 -4.49
CA GLU A 195 -4.74 -19.78 -3.22
C GLU A 195 -3.75 -19.35 -2.13
N HIS A 196 -2.56 -19.93 -2.08
CA HIS A 196 -1.51 -19.47 -1.17
C HIS A 196 -1.11 -18.00 -1.43
N ILE A 197 -0.92 -17.60 -2.67
CA ILE A 197 -0.62 -16.22 -3.06
C ILE A 197 -1.76 -15.28 -2.63
N ARG A 198 -3.01 -15.69 -2.86
CA ARG A 198 -4.19 -14.92 -2.45
C ARG A 198 -4.25 -14.72 -0.95
N ALA A 199 -3.95 -15.77 -0.19
CA ALA A 199 -3.89 -15.70 1.28
C ALA A 199 -2.82 -14.70 1.76
N ILE A 200 -1.64 -14.67 1.14
CA ILE A 200 -0.60 -13.66 1.43
C ILE A 200 -1.10 -12.25 1.09
N ILE A 201 -1.69 -12.06 -0.09
CA ILE A 201 -2.22 -10.76 -0.51
C ILE A 201 -3.30 -10.29 0.48
N ARG A 202 -4.22 -11.18 0.88
CA ARG A 202 -5.28 -10.86 1.85
C ARG A 202 -4.75 -10.46 3.21
N ALA A 203 -3.70 -11.14 3.70
CA ALA A 203 -3.05 -10.77 4.97
C ALA A 203 -2.40 -9.36 4.91
N ILE A 204 -1.97 -8.90 3.73
CA ILE A 204 -1.37 -7.58 3.54
C ILE A 204 -2.45 -6.52 3.25
N GLN A 205 -3.41 -6.84 2.37
CA GLN A 205 -4.48 -5.97 1.89
C GLN A 205 -5.82 -6.72 1.91
N PRO A 206 -6.60 -6.63 3.00
CA PRO A 206 -7.83 -7.39 3.17
C PRO A 206 -8.97 -6.97 2.25
N HIS A 207 -9.00 -5.72 1.77
CA HIS A 207 -10.17 -5.15 1.11
C HIS A 207 -10.08 -5.05 -0.42
N ALA A 208 -8.88 -5.10 -1.02
CA ALA A 208 -8.75 -4.99 -2.47
C ALA A 208 -9.41 -6.18 -3.19
N GLU A 209 -10.14 -5.93 -4.27
CA GLU A 209 -10.62 -7.01 -5.15
C GLU A 209 -9.41 -7.69 -5.81
N ILE A 210 -9.41 -9.04 -5.89
CA ILE A 210 -8.34 -9.81 -6.53
C ILE A 210 -8.93 -10.55 -7.73
N ILE A 211 -8.42 -10.26 -8.93
CA ILE A 211 -8.84 -10.91 -10.17
C ILE A 211 -7.66 -11.69 -10.75
N ASN A 212 -7.80 -13.00 -10.87
CA ASN A 212 -6.83 -13.83 -11.56
C ASN A 212 -6.97 -13.63 -13.08
N CYS A 213 -5.86 -13.43 -13.77
CA CYS A 213 -5.88 -13.22 -15.21
C CYS A 213 -4.58 -13.67 -15.88
N ASP A 214 -4.62 -13.75 -17.20
CA ASP A 214 -3.45 -13.94 -18.05
C ASP A 214 -3.41 -12.80 -19.07
N TYR A 215 -2.22 -12.27 -19.32
CA TYR A 215 -2.04 -11.10 -20.21
C TYR A 215 -2.93 -9.90 -19.84
N CYS A 216 -3.30 -9.77 -18.56
CA CYS A 216 -4.22 -8.75 -18.05
C CYS A 216 -5.56 -8.74 -18.79
N ASP A 217 -6.08 -9.91 -19.16
CA ASP A 217 -7.38 -10.05 -19.85
C ASP A 217 -8.52 -10.03 -18.82
N VAL A 218 -9.06 -8.83 -18.59
CA VAL A 218 -10.10 -8.57 -17.59
C VAL A 218 -11.16 -7.63 -18.18
N PRO A 219 -12.41 -7.69 -17.69
CA PRO A 219 -13.46 -6.75 -18.09
C PRO A 219 -13.10 -5.30 -17.74
N PHE A 220 -13.28 -4.37 -18.67
CA PHE A 220 -12.90 -2.98 -18.47
C PHE A 220 -13.77 -2.24 -17.44
N ASP A 221 -15.01 -2.65 -17.26
CA ASP A 221 -15.91 -2.14 -16.23
C ASP A 221 -15.42 -2.40 -14.80
N LYS A 222 -14.47 -3.33 -14.63
CA LYS A 222 -13.75 -3.59 -13.37
C LYS A 222 -12.59 -2.62 -13.13
N ILE A 223 -12.12 -1.95 -14.17
CA ILE A 223 -10.92 -1.12 -14.15
C ILE A 223 -11.26 0.36 -14.29
N LEU A 224 -12.20 0.69 -15.20
CA LEU A 224 -12.53 2.05 -15.60
C LEU A 224 -13.92 2.46 -15.09
N HIS A 225 -14.07 3.73 -14.71
CA HIS A 225 -15.33 4.32 -14.23
C HIS A 225 -15.92 3.58 -13.02
N THR A 226 -15.06 3.06 -12.18
CA THR A 226 -15.46 2.26 -11.02
C THR A 226 -15.98 3.11 -9.86
N ASN A 227 -15.52 4.35 -9.75
CA ASN A 227 -15.77 5.24 -8.61
C ASN A 227 -15.46 4.59 -7.24
N LEU A 228 -14.53 3.63 -7.24
CA LEU A 228 -14.17 2.86 -6.04
C LEU A 228 -13.19 3.61 -5.15
N CYS A 229 -12.45 4.60 -5.69
CA CYS A 229 -11.37 5.21 -4.95
C CYS A 229 -11.85 6.34 -4.04
N SER A 230 -11.78 6.09 -2.73
CA SER A 230 -11.64 7.13 -1.72
C SER A 230 -10.20 7.05 -1.19
N PHE A 231 -9.45 8.15 -1.25
CA PHE A 231 -8.07 8.16 -0.76
C PHE A 231 -8.00 7.69 0.70
N ASP A 232 -8.89 8.20 1.55
CA ASP A 232 -8.92 7.85 2.98
C ASP A 232 -9.24 6.36 3.17
N ALA A 233 -10.18 5.80 2.38
CA ALA A 233 -10.48 4.38 2.44
C ALA A 233 -9.30 3.51 2.01
N VAL A 234 -8.61 3.86 0.91
CA VAL A 234 -7.43 3.09 0.46
C VAL A 234 -6.25 3.27 1.42
N ALA A 235 -6.04 4.48 1.93
CA ALA A 235 -4.97 4.74 2.89
C ALA A 235 -5.17 4.00 4.21
N GLY A 236 -6.43 3.75 4.62
CA GLY A 236 -6.79 3.00 5.82
C GLY A 236 -6.97 1.49 5.62
N SER A 237 -6.92 0.98 4.38
CA SER A 237 -7.32 -0.40 4.07
C SER A 237 -6.23 -1.46 4.26
N ALA A 238 -4.97 -1.05 4.47
CA ALA A 238 -3.89 -2.00 4.69
C ALA A 238 -4.01 -2.65 6.08
N ALA A 239 -3.83 -3.95 6.16
CA ALA A 239 -4.00 -4.73 7.40
C ALA A 239 -3.22 -4.17 8.60
N TRP A 240 -2.01 -3.60 8.37
CA TRP A 240 -1.22 -3.01 9.45
C TRP A 240 -1.87 -1.77 10.06
N ILE A 241 -2.63 -0.97 9.28
CA ILE A 241 -3.33 0.20 9.79
C ILE A 241 -4.50 -0.23 10.67
N GLU A 242 -5.28 -1.21 10.22
CA GLU A 242 -6.37 -1.78 11.00
C GLU A 242 -5.85 -2.36 12.32
N GLY A 243 -4.70 -3.04 12.31
CA GLY A 243 -4.05 -3.52 13.51
C GLY A 243 -3.56 -2.40 14.43
N VAL A 244 -3.09 -1.27 13.88
CA VAL A 244 -2.66 -0.10 14.69
C VAL A 244 -3.86 0.68 15.22
N GLU A 245 -4.94 0.82 14.46
CA GLU A 245 -6.14 1.58 14.85
C GLU A 245 -7.15 0.72 15.66
N GLY A 246 -7.05 -0.61 15.56
CA GLY A 246 -7.92 -1.56 16.26
C GLY A 246 -7.73 -1.54 17.78
N ASP A 247 -8.73 -2.04 18.50
CA ASP A 247 -8.63 -2.30 19.93
C ASP A 247 -7.62 -3.42 20.16
N VAL A 248 -6.73 -3.22 21.12
CA VAL A 248 -5.81 -4.26 21.59
C VAL A 248 -6.37 -4.72 22.93
N ASP A 249 -6.81 -5.99 22.98
CA ASP A 249 -7.17 -6.59 24.24
C ASP A 249 -5.87 -6.69 25.07
N ASP A 250 -5.81 -5.99 26.20
CA ASP A 250 -4.72 -6.10 27.19
C ASP A 250 -4.84 -7.45 27.89
N ASP A 251 -4.30 -8.50 27.28
CA ASP A 251 -4.25 -9.86 27.85
C ASP A 251 -3.21 -10.00 28.99
N ASP A 252 -2.82 -8.93 29.66
CA ASP A 252 -1.79 -8.93 30.73
C ASP A 252 -2.37 -8.78 32.15
N ASP A 253 -3.64 -9.08 32.41
CA ASP A 253 -4.15 -9.22 33.78
C ASP A 253 -4.69 -10.65 34.00
N ASP A 254 -3.92 -11.44 34.76
CA ASP A 254 -4.33 -12.67 35.44
C ASP A 254 -5.51 -12.39 36.40
N ASP A 255 -6.73 -12.35 35.91
CA ASP A 255 -7.91 -12.51 36.76
C ASP A 255 -9.08 -13.13 35.97
N GLU A 256 -9.58 -14.24 36.53
CA GLU A 256 -10.70 -15.03 36.03
C GLU A 256 -11.97 -14.20 35.87
N HIS A 257 -12.33 -13.78 34.65
CA HIS A 257 -13.68 -13.34 34.33
C HIS A 257 -14.21 -13.96 33.02
N GLU A 258 -15.41 -14.48 33.11
CA GLU A 258 -16.18 -15.18 32.08
C GLU A 258 -16.29 -14.37 30.77
N HIS A 259 -15.83 -14.98 29.68
CA HIS A 259 -15.91 -14.44 28.32
C HIS A 259 -17.36 -14.31 27.84
N HIS A 260 -17.81 -13.09 27.60
CA HIS A 260 -18.91 -12.79 26.71
C HIS A 260 -18.36 -12.56 25.30
N HIS A 261 -18.50 -13.55 24.44
CA HIS A 261 -18.27 -13.42 23.00
C HIS A 261 -19.26 -12.41 22.42
N HIS A 262 -18.75 -11.28 21.94
CA HIS A 262 -19.44 -10.47 20.95
C HIS A 262 -19.02 -10.95 19.56
N ASP A 263 -19.92 -11.68 18.91
CA ASP A 263 -19.82 -12.06 17.51
C ASP A 263 -19.81 -10.77 16.65
N HIS A 264 -18.64 -10.35 16.20
CA HIS A 264 -18.51 -9.51 15.02
C HIS A 264 -18.40 -10.44 13.81
N GLU A 265 -19.46 -10.44 13.00
CA GLU A 265 -19.49 -11.12 11.70
C GLU A 265 -18.39 -10.56 10.78
N HIS A 266 -17.18 -11.13 10.83
CA HIS A 266 -16.18 -11.01 9.79
C HIS A 266 -16.12 -12.31 8.99
N HIS A 267 -16.50 -12.21 7.74
CA HIS A 267 -16.84 -13.31 6.85
C HIS A 267 -15.62 -13.89 6.11
N HIS A 268 -15.53 -15.21 6.12
CA HIS A 268 -15.05 -16.16 5.11
C HIS A 268 -13.57 -16.20 4.67
N ASP A 269 -12.77 -15.14 4.78
CA ASP A 269 -11.37 -15.16 4.28
C ASP A 269 -10.32 -15.53 5.36
N GLU A 270 -10.63 -15.43 6.65
CA GLU A 270 -9.69 -15.82 7.74
C GLU A 270 -9.35 -17.32 7.74
N GLY A 271 -10.27 -18.16 7.28
CA GLY A 271 -10.09 -19.60 7.22
C GLY A 271 -9.00 -20.02 6.20
N GLU A 272 -8.89 -19.34 5.08
CA GLU A 272 -7.93 -19.66 4.02
C GLU A 272 -6.51 -19.24 4.42
N ALA A 273 -6.33 -18.07 5.04
CA ALA A 273 -5.02 -17.61 5.51
C ALA A 273 -4.41 -18.56 6.55
N LEU A 274 -5.22 -19.05 7.50
CA LEU A 274 -4.79 -20.00 8.51
C LEU A 274 -4.41 -21.38 7.93
N GLU A 275 -5.06 -21.82 6.85
CA GLU A 275 -4.73 -23.08 6.17
C GLU A 275 -3.30 -23.08 5.62
N TYR A 276 -2.84 -21.92 5.14
CA TYR A 276 -1.46 -21.73 4.66
C TYR A 276 -0.48 -21.28 5.75
N GLY A 277 -0.94 -21.20 7.01
CA GLY A 277 -0.13 -20.77 8.13
C GLY A 277 0.29 -19.30 8.07
N ILE A 278 -0.54 -18.47 7.41
CA ILE A 278 -0.35 -17.01 7.36
C ILE A 278 -1.12 -16.42 8.53
N GLU A 279 -0.43 -15.67 9.35
CA GLU A 279 -0.93 -15.14 10.60
C GLU A 279 -0.60 -13.65 10.73
N THR A 280 -1.47 -12.93 11.44
CA THR A 280 -1.25 -11.53 11.82
C THR A 280 -1.40 -11.40 13.33
N PHE A 281 -0.53 -10.65 13.97
CA PHE A 281 -0.69 -10.25 15.36
C PHE A 281 -0.15 -8.85 15.63
N VAL A 282 -0.66 -8.23 16.69
CA VAL A 282 -0.19 -6.92 17.15
C VAL A 282 0.67 -7.11 18.39
N TYR A 283 1.91 -6.57 18.35
CA TYR A 283 2.75 -6.40 19.54
C TYR A 283 2.44 -5.04 20.14
N TYR A 284 2.00 -5.04 21.39
CA TYR A 284 1.62 -3.83 22.11
C TYR A 284 2.31 -3.75 23.46
N ARG A 285 3.03 -2.66 23.74
CA ARG A 285 3.66 -2.37 25.03
C ARG A 285 3.74 -0.87 25.24
N ARG A 286 3.71 -0.45 26.50
CA ARG A 286 3.85 0.97 26.87
C ARG A 286 5.28 1.41 27.12
N ARG A 287 6.14 0.50 27.60
CA ARG A 287 7.54 0.80 27.89
C ARG A 287 8.35 1.10 26.62
N PRO A 288 9.33 2.05 26.68
CA PRO A 288 10.19 2.33 25.53
C PRO A 288 11.12 1.15 25.21
N PHE A 289 11.55 1.06 23.96
CA PHE A 289 12.67 0.22 23.60
C PHE A 289 14.00 0.85 24.01
N ASN A 290 14.96 0.04 24.43
CA ASN A 290 16.37 0.38 24.44
C ASN A 290 16.90 0.33 23.02
N LEU A 291 17.40 1.45 22.49
CA LEU A 291 17.83 1.56 21.11
C LEU A 291 18.90 0.52 20.74
N GLY A 292 19.89 0.29 21.63
CA GLY A 292 20.97 -0.63 21.35
C GLY A 292 20.52 -2.10 21.30
N LEU A 293 19.63 -2.51 22.22
CA LEU A 293 19.08 -3.88 22.24
C LEU A 293 18.16 -4.10 21.04
N PHE A 294 17.37 -3.10 20.67
CA PHE A 294 16.48 -3.18 19.52
C PHE A 294 17.27 -3.25 18.21
N ASP A 295 18.32 -2.44 18.05
CA ASP A 295 19.20 -2.47 16.88
C ASP A 295 19.90 -3.84 16.74
N GLU A 296 20.38 -4.42 17.85
CA GLU A 296 20.94 -5.77 17.85
C GLU A 296 19.91 -6.84 17.43
N PHE A 297 18.68 -6.75 17.94
CA PHE A 297 17.59 -7.65 17.56
C PHE A 297 17.28 -7.55 16.06
N VAL A 298 17.11 -6.33 15.55
CA VAL A 298 16.83 -6.08 14.13
C VAL A 298 17.95 -6.60 13.24
N ALA A 299 19.22 -6.33 13.61
CA ALA A 299 20.36 -6.67 12.76
C ALA A 299 20.69 -8.17 12.75
N ARG A 300 20.39 -8.92 13.83
CA ARG A 300 20.89 -10.28 13.98
C ARG A 300 19.84 -11.35 14.26
N HIS A 301 18.70 -10.96 14.79
CA HIS A 301 17.71 -11.88 15.33
C HIS A 301 16.33 -11.73 14.73
N TRP A 302 16.18 -10.89 13.68
CA TRP A 302 14.89 -10.68 13.02
C TRP A 302 14.36 -12.00 12.44
N PRO A 303 13.10 -12.37 12.76
CA PRO A 303 12.53 -13.65 12.33
C PRO A 303 12.31 -13.69 10.82
N LYS A 304 12.81 -14.73 10.16
CA LYS A 304 12.65 -14.93 8.71
C LYS A 304 11.20 -15.23 8.27
N SER A 305 10.38 -15.66 9.23
CA SER A 305 8.95 -15.95 9.01
C SER A 305 8.09 -14.71 8.86
N VAL A 306 8.63 -13.52 9.23
CA VAL A 306 7.92 -12.24 9.08
C VAL A 306 8.01 -11.75 7.65
N ILE A 307 6.86 -11.61 7.00
CA ILE A 307 6.72 -11.07 5.65
C ILE A 307 6.68 -9.54 5.72
N ARG A 308 5.90 -9.01 6.68
CA ARG A 308 5.69 -7.58 6.89
C ARG A 308 5.63 -7.28 8.39
N CYS A 309 6.32 -6.23 8.81
CA CYS A 309 6.10 -5.59 10.10
C CYS A 309 6.00 -4.09 9.89
N LYS A 310 4.97 -3.47 10.50
CA LYS A 310 4.82 -2.03 10.45
C LYS A 310 4.08 -1.52 11.68
N GLY A 311 4.46 -0.33 12.16
CA GLY A 311 3.77 0.30 13.26
C GLY A 311 4.62 1.33 14.00
N MET A 312 4.05 1.86 15.06
CA MET A 312 4.69 2.90 15.87
C MET A 312 5.60 2.31 16.93
N CYS A 313 6.74 2.95 17.15
CA CYS A 313 7.65 2.64 18.23
C CYS A 313 8.33 3.90 18.77
N TYR A 314 8.94 3.79 19.93
CA TYR A 314 9.74 4.86 20.52
C TYR A 314 10.85 4.28 21.42
N PHE A 315 11.85 5.09 21.73
CA PHE A 315 13.07 4.70 22.41
C PHE A 315 13.28 5.50 23.69
N SER A 316 13.92 4.88 24.70
CA SER A 316 14.20 5.53 25.97
C SER A 316 15.10 6.76 25.85
N ASP A 317 16.05 6.74 24.89
CA ASP A 317 16.97 7.87 24.66
C ASP A 317 16.26 9.09 24.00
N GLU A 318 15.15 8.86 23.28
CA GLU A 318 14.37 9.88 22.57
C GLU A 318 12.88 9.77 22.94
N TYR A 319 12.59 9.87 24.23
CA TYR A 319 11.30 9.56 24.83
C TYR A 319 10.11 10.31 24.25
N ASP A 320 10.34 11.49 23.68
CA ASP A 320 9.29 12.37 23.13
C ASP A 320 9.06 12.17 21.62
N MET A 321 9.88 11.35 20.98
CA MET A 321 9.82 11.14 19.54
C MET A 321 9.13 9.84 19.18
N CYS A 322 8.18 9.93 18.24
CA CYS A 322 7.52 8.81 17.64
C CYS A 322 8.24 8.38 16.35
N TYR A 323 8.44 7.09 16.21
CA TYR A 323 9.03 6.48 15.04
C TYR A 323 8.07 5.49 14.39
N LEU A 324 8.11 5.39 13.07
CA LEU A 324 7.48 4.34 12.29
C LEU A 324 8.53 3.28 11.95
N LEU A 325 8.37 2.09 12.50
CA LEU A 325 9.11 0.91 12.05
C LEU A 325 8.43 0.35 10.80
N GLU A 326 9.21 0.11 9.77
CA GLU A 326 8.76 -0.55 8.54
C GLU A 326 9.71 -1.68 8.19
N GLN A 327 9.18 -2.90 8.10
CA GLN A 327 9.90 -4.05 7.56
C GLN A 327 9.05 -4.67 6.44
N ALA A 328 9.70 -4.94 5.30
CA ALA A 328 9.10 -5.67 4.21
C ALA A 328 10.18 -6.53 3.55
N GLY A 329 9.96 -7.82 3.45
CA GLY A 329 11.00 -8.76 3.02
C GLY A 329 12.24 -8.64 3.93
N LYS A 330 13.40 -8.32 3.34
CA LYS A 330 14.66 -8.17 4.08
C LYS A 330 14.95 -6.74 4.52
N GLN A 331 14.21 -5.77 4.02
CA GLN A 331 14.42 -4.37 4.36
C GLN A 331 13.72 -4.03 5.68
N ILE A 332 14.46 -3.40 6.58
CA ILE A 332 13.96 -2.86 7.83
C ILE A 332 14.43 -1.42 7.93
N GLY A 333 13.50 -0.52 8.22
CA GLY A 333 13.78 0.90 8.38
C GLY A 333 12.97 1.50 9.52
N VAL A 334 13.54 2.52 10.14
CA VAL A 334 12.88 3.31 11.18
C VAL A 334 12.88 4.76 10.72
N LYS A 335 11.71 5.37 10.62
CA LYS A 335 11.52 6.75 10.19
C LYS A 335 10.92 7.57 11.32
N GLN A 336 11.45 8.75 11.58
CA GLN A 336 10.85 9.68 12.53
C GLN A 336 9.50 10.22 12.00
N CYS A 337 8.44 10.10 12.81
CA CYS A 337 7.07 10.51 12.46
C CYS A 337 6.65 11.83 13.10
N GLY A 338 7.36 12.28 14.10
CA GLY A 338 7.05 13.49 14.85
C GLY A 338 7.16 13.29 16.36
N GLN A 339 6.48 14.15 17.12
CA GLN A 339 6.42 14.04 18.57
C GLN A 339 5.06 13.52 19.01
N PHE A 340 5.04 12.84 20.14
CA PHE A 340 3.80 12.39 20.76
C PHE A 340 2.93 13.55 21.24
N TYR A 341 1.61 13.37 21.24
CA TYR A 341 0.67 14.36 21.76
C TYR A 341 0.91 14.70 23.23
N ALA A 342 1.44 13.75 24.00
CA ALA A 342 1.81 13.96 25.42
C ALA A 342 2.87 15.06 25.62
N THR A 343 3.55 15.51 24.57
CA THR A 343 4.50 16.63 24.59
C THR A 343 3.85 17.99 24.39
N MET A 344 2.56 18.03 24.00
CA MET A 344 1.84 19.26 23.72
C MET A 344 1.53 20.07 24.98
N PRO A 345 1.34 21.41 24.84
CA PRO A 345 0.76 22.23 25.91
C PRO A 345 -0.61 21.69 26.34
N LYS A 346 -0.90 21.74 27.64
CA LYS A 346 -2.12 21.12 28.21
C LYS A 346 -3.42 21.56 27.54
N ASP A 347 -3.52 22.81 27.12
CA ASP A 347 -4.75 23.34 26.51
C ASP A 347 -4.96 22.74 25.11
N GLU A 348 -3.86 22.58 24.33
CA GLU A 348 -3.89 21.96 23.01
C GLU A 348 -4.14 20.45 23.12
N LEU A 349 -3.51 19.78 24.08
CA LEU A 349 -3.73 18.38 24.38
C LEU A 349 -5.20 18.08 24.73
N ASN A 350 -5.81 18.89 25.62
CA ASN A 350 -7.20 18.73 25.98
C ASN A 350 -8.14 18.89 24.78
N ALA A 351 -7.81 19.83 23.88
CA ALA A 351 -8.56 20.02 22.65
C ALA A 351 -8.41 18.78 21.72
N ALA A 352 -7.20 18.25 21.56
CA ALA A 352 -6.95 17.05 20.77
C ALA A 352 -7.72 15.84 21.33
N LEU A 353 -7.61 15.55 22.63
CA LEU A 353 -8.35 14.48 23.30
C LEU A 353 -9.88 14.63 23.22
N ALA A 354 -10.39 15.86 23.10
CA ALA A 354 -11.83 16.09 22.94
C ALA A 354 -12.32 15.76 21.52
N HIS A 355 -11.47 15.90 20.51
CA HIS A 355 -11.85 15.75 19.10
C HIS A 355 -11.46 14.40 18.49
N ASP A 356 -10.44 13.72 19.04
CA ASP A 356 -9.93 12.44 18.54
C ASP A 356 -10.33 11.29 19.50
N PRO A 357 -11.29 10.43 19.10
CA PRO A 357 -11.71 9.28 19.89
C PRO A 357 -10.61 8.21 20.04
N ILE A 358 -9.76 8.01 19.02
CA ILE A 358 -8.67 7.02 19.02
C ILE A 358 -7.61 7.46 20.01
N LEU A 359 -7.16 8.71 19.93
CA LEU A 359 -6.21 9.28 20.88
C LEU A 359 -6.70 9.17 22.32
N ARG A 360 -8.00 9.39 22.55
CA ARG A 360 -8.61 9.27 23.88
C ARG A 360 -8.65 7.84 24.39
N ARG A 361 -8.99 6.90 23.53
CA ARG A 361 -9.01 5.46 23.85
C ARG A 361 -7.63 4.98 24.26
N ASP A 362 -6.62 5.35 23.48
CA ASP A 362 -5.25 4.87 23.64
C ASP A 362 -4.43 5.70 24.65
N TRP A 363 -5.07 6.63 25.36
CA TRP A 363 -4.40 7.50 26.34
C TRP A 363 -4.13 6.77 27.65
N ASP A 364 -2.86 6.70 28.04
CA ASP A 364 -2.40 6.17 29.33
C ASP A 364 -2.05 7.29 30.31
N GLU A 365 -2.31 7.12 31.63
CA GLU A 365 -2.01 8.13 32.65
C GLU A 365 -0.52 8.38 32.85
N GLN A 366 0.32 7.35 32.67
CA GLN A 366 1.78 7.42 32.88
C GLN A 366 2.51 7.75 31.57
N TYR A 367 2.11 7.13 30.47
CA TYR A 367 2.83 7.20 29.20
C TYR A 367 2.22 8.21 28.18
N GLY A 368 0.97 8.66 28.42
CA GLY A 368 0.22 9.44 27.43
C GLY A 368 -0.16 8.57 26.22
N ASP A 369 0.11 9.05 25.03
CA ASP A 369 -0.04 8.33 23.76
C ASP A 369 1.21 7.55 23.33
N ARG A 370 2.23 7.45 24.19
CA ARG A 370 3.45 6.71 23.89
C ARG A 370 3.19 5.21 23.99
N MET A 371 3.58 4.50 22.93
CA MET A 371 3.42 3.04 22.87
C MET A 371 4.36 2.41 21.84
N GLN A 372 4.62 1.12 22.02
CA GLN A 372 5.05 0.21 20.97
C GLN A 372 3.79 -0.46 20.42
N LYS A 373 3.43 -0.20 19.17
CA LYS A 373 2.28 -0.85 18.52
C LYS A 373 2.70 -1.28 17.12
N LEU A 374 3.13 -2.54 17.01
CA LEU A 374 3.73 -3.12 15.83
C LEU A 374 2.86 -4.27 15.33
N VAL A 375 2.41 -4.20 14.09
CA VAL A 375 1.65 -5.27 13.42
C VAL A 375 2.62 -6.16 12.67
N PHE A 376 2.56 -7.45 12.95
CA PHE A 376 3.35 -8.50 12.31
C PHE A 376 2.44 -9.32 11.40
N ILE A 377 2.85 -9.52 10.16
CA ILE A 377 2.22 -10.40 9.18
C ILE A 377 3.31 -11.39 8.73
N GLY A 378 3.03 -12.68 8.79
CA GLY A 378 4.03 -13.66 8.40
C GLY A 378 3.47 -15.07 8.27
N GLN A 379 4.35 -16.00 7.93
CA GLN A 379 4.00 -17.40 7.70
C GLN A 379 4.66 -18.28 8.75
N LYS A 380 3.84 -19.10 9.46
CA LYS A 380 4.32 -20.02 10.50
C LYS A 380 5.20 -19.31 11.54
N MET A 381 4.75 -18.14 12.00
CA MET A 381 5.48 -17.34 12.99
C MET A 381 5.42 -18.00 14.37
N ASP A 382 6.54 -17.96 15.08
CA ASP A 382 6.55 -18.22 16.53
C ASP A 382 6.27 -16.91 17.26
N LYS A 383 4.96 -16.60 17.45
CA LYS A 383 4.46 -15.37 18.09
C LYS A 383 5.11 -15.15 19.45
N ASP A 384 5.14 -16.20 20.30
CA ASP A 384 5.66 -16.09 21.66
C ASP A 384 7.17 -15.79 21.68
N ALA A 385 7.93 -16.42 20.77
CA ALA A 385 9.36 -16.14 20.64
C ALA A 385 9.61 -14.71 20.16
N ILE A 386 8.80 -14.19 19.23
CA ILE A 386 8.89 -12.80 18.73
C ILE A 386 8.57 -11.82 19.85
N ILE A 387 7.46 -12.01 20.56
CA ILE A 387 7.05 -11.17 21.68
C ILE A 387 8.14 -11.14 22.75
N LYS A 388 8.63 -12.31 23.16
CA LYS A 388 9.70 -12.42 24.15
C LYS A 388 11.00 -11.73 23.73
N ALA A 389 11.34 -11.81 22.44
CA ALA A 389 12.54 -11.16 21.92
C ALA A 389 12.40 -9.63 21.96
N LEU A 390 11.23 -9.09 21.61
CA LEU A 390 10.92 -7.66 21.69
C LEU A 390 10.82 -7.19 23.15
N ASP A 391 10.21 -7.97 24.04
CA ASP A 391 10.15 -7.64 25.47
C ASP A 391 11.54 -7.55 26.11
N ASN A 392 12.51 -8.32 25.63
CA ASN A 392 13.91 -8.20 26.04
C ASN A 392 14.59 -6.92 25.52
N CYS A 393 14.00 -6.23 24.57
CA CYS A 393 14.48 -4.94 24.09
C CYS A 393 13.87 -3.74 24.86
N LEU A 394 12.91 -3.98 25.76
CA LEU A 394 12.27 -2.92 26.56
C LEU A 394 13.22 -2.43 27.66
N ASP A 395 13.20 -1.11 27.93
CA ASP A 395 14.00 -0.45 28.96
C ASP A 395 13.26 -0.39 30.30
#